data_d043f266deb67e2877e89dfab160038a
#
_entry.id   d043f266deb67e2877e89dfab160038a
#
_cell.length_a   1.000
_cell.length_b   1.000
_cell.length_c   1.000
_cell.angle_alpha   90.00
_cell.angle_beta   90.00
_cell.angle_gamma   90.00
#
_symmetry.space_group_name_H-M   'P 1'
#
loop_
_entity.id
_entity.type
_entity.pdbx_description
1 polymer ?
#
loop_
_entity_poly.entity_id
_entity_poly.type
_entity_poly.pdbx_seq_one_letter_code
_entity_poly.pdbx_strand_id
1 'polypeptide(L)'
;MAERQNYDIIFLRHGESVGNVEARWQGQAEFPLTDKGRKQAQALANRWRAESRKFDHIFSSPLERARVTAEIIAKALHLTVETDPIWMERNIGEVAGMTAEEVNQRLPNRKFVTPFSAIVGDEGEGDWALYLRAGQALQMLLRRKPGKYLVVSHGGLLNQVMYAIVGIAPQANFSGPRFRFRNTGFAHVTYLPHSHRWQINVLNDRSHWNGKDLDW
;
A
#
# COMPACT_ATOMS: atom_id res chain seq x y z
N MET A 1 11.85 -22.53 26.83
CA MET A 1 11.01 -21.32 26.68
C MET A 1 10.45 -21.37 25.26
N ALA A 2 9.11 -21.32 25.10
CA ALA A 2 8.53 -21.26 23.76
C ALA A 2 9.08 -20.01 23.04
N GLU A 3 9.54 -20.17 21.81
CA GLU A 3 10.03 -19.09 20.98
C GLU A 3 8.90 -18.06 20.82
N ARG A 4 9.13 -16.82 21.27
CA ARG A 4 8.12 -15.76 21.20
C ARG A 4 7.91 -15.41 19.73
N GLN A 5 6.82 -15.90 19.17
CA GLN A 5 6.48 -15.63 17.76
C GLN A 5 6.02 -14.19 17.60
N ASN A 6 6.67 -13.47 16.68
CA ASN A 6 6.35 -12.10 16.30
C ASN A 6 5.57 -12.08 14.99
N TYR A 7 4.93 -10.94 14.68
CA TYR A 7 4.43 -10.68 13.34
C TYR A 7 5.53 -9.97 12.54
N ASP A 8 6.00 -10.60 11.48
CA ASP A 8 6.97 -10.07 10.54
C ASP A 8 6.22 -9.69 9.25
N ILE A 9 6.00 -8.39 9.03
CA ILE A 9 5.08 -7.91 8.01
C ILE A 9 5.82 -7.06 6.99
N ILE A 10 5.64 -7.38 5.72
CA ILE A 10 6.05 -6.52 4.61
C ILE A 10 4.83 -5.88 3.99
N PHE A 11 4.81 -4.55 3.96
CA PHE A 11 3.87 -3.73 3.21
C PHE A 11 4.52 -3.29 1.91
N LEU A 12 3.98 -3.75 0.79
CA LEU A 12 4.51 -3.54 -0.55
C LEU A 12 3.53 -2.72 -1.39
N ARG A 13 3.99 -1.65 -2.03
CA ARG A 13 3.23 -0.97 -3.06
C ARG A 13 3.31 -1.74 -4.39
N HIS A 14 2.21 -1.82 -5.11
CA HIS A 14 2.14 -2.41 -6.46
C HIS A 14 3.19 -1.86 -7.43
N GLY A 15 3.51 -2.61 -8.47
CA GLY A 15 4.37 -2.19 -9.59
C GLY A 15 3.79 -1.00 -10.37
N GLU A 16 4.58 -0.40 -11.26
CA GLU A 16 4.11 0.72 -12.10
C GLU A 16 2.88 0.29 -12.91
N SER A 17 1.81 1.11 -12.83
CA SER A 17 0.57 0.95 -13.60
C SER A 17 0.46 1.99 -14.70
N VAL A 18 -0.41 1.74 -15.67
CA VAL A 18 -0.76 2.73 -16.72
C VAL A 18 -1.18 4.05 -16.09
N GLY A 19 -2.01 4.02 -15.04
CA GLY A 19 -2.42 5.23 -14.34
C GLY A 19 -1.26 5.98 -13.65
N ASN A 20 -0.15 5.30 -13.29
CA ASN A 20 1.05 6.00 -12.82
C ASN A 20 1.73 6.77 -13.96
N VAL A 21 1.88 6.14 -15.15
CA VAL A 21 2.50 6.78 -16.32
C VAL A 21 1.69 7.97 -16.79
N GLU A 22 0.37 7.85 -16.78
CA GLU A 22 -0.56 8.90 -17.21
C GLU A 22 -0.86 9.94 -16.11
N ALA A 23 -0.17 9.88 -14.98
CA ALA A 23 -0.37 10.79 -13.83
C ALA A 23 -1.84 10.90 -13.38
N ARG A 24 -2.58 9.79 -13.43
CA ARG A 24 -4.00 9.76 -13.05
C ARG A 24 -4.18 9.57 -11.54
N TRP A 25 -5.20 10.19 -11.03
CA TRP A 25 -5.73 9.93 -9.70
C TRP A 25 -6.47 8.59 -9.74
N GLN A 26 -5.74 7.51 -9.49
CA GLN A 26 -6.28 6.18 -9.72
C GLN A 26 -7.40 5.80 -8.76
N GLY A 27 -7.24 6.12 -7.46
CA GLY A 27 -8.19 5.67 -6.46
C GLY A 27 -8.48 4.17 -6.60
N GLN A 28 -9.76 3.81 -6.70
CA GLN A 28 -10.22 2.44 -6.90
C GLN A 28 -10.55 2.11 -8.38
N ALA A 29 -10.26 3.02 -9.32
CA ALA A 29 -10.35 2.71 -10.74
C ALA A 29 -9.28 1.68 -11.15
N GLU A 30 -9.63 0.85 -12.13
CA GLU A 30 -8.76 -0.21 -12.64
C GLU A 30 -7.76 0.33 -13.67
N PHE A 31 -6.49 0.04 -13.42
CA PHE A 31 -5.38 0.34 -14.31
C PHE A 31 -4.41 -0.83 -14.28
N PRO A 32 -4.11 -1.49 -15.41
CA PRO A 32 -3.19 -2.62 -15.45
C PRO A 32 -1.76 -2.17 -15.16
N LEU A 33 -0.92 -3.14 -14.80
CA LEU A 33 0.53 -2.92 -14.75
C LEU A 33 1.09 -2.66 -16.15
N THR A 34 2.06 -1.73 -16.23
CA THR A 34 2.91 -1.59 -17.41
C THR A 34 3.88 -2.79 -17.50
N ASP A 35 4.52 -2.97 -18.66
CA ASP A 35 5.62 -3.95 -18.79
C ASP A 35 6.74 -3.67 -17.79
N LYS A 36 7.02 -2.39 -17.52
CA LYS A 36 7.98 -1.99 -16.49
C LYS A 36 7.52 -2.41 -15.11
N GLY A 37 6.23 -2.21 -14.77
CA GLY A 37 5.67 -2.63 -13.49
C GLY A 37 5.76 -4.15 -13.28
N ARG A 38 5.52 -4.94 -14.33
CA ARG A 38 5.71 -6.39 -14.30
C ARG A 38 7.19 -6.78 -14.07
N LYS A 39 8.12 -6.11 -14.74
CA LYS A 39 9.58 -6.30 -14.55
C LYS A 39 10.01 -5.91 -13.13
N GLN A 40 9.47 -4.83 -12.56
CA GLN A 40 9.71 -4.45 -11.17
C GLN A 40 9.27 -5.54 -10.19
N ALA A 41 8.04 -6.07 -10.35
CA ALA A 41 7.54 -7.16 -9.52
C ALA A 41 8.38 -8.43 -9.66
N GLN A 42 8.80 -8.77 -10.89
CA GLN A 42 9.65 -9.94 -11.15
C GLN A 42 11.05 -9.77 -10.55
N ALA A 43 11.64 -8.58 -10.61
CA ALA A 43 12.94 -8.29 -10.00
C ALA A 43 12.89 -8.49 -8.47
N LEU A 44 11.82 -8.00 -7.81
CA LEU A 44 11.61 -8.21 -6.38
C LEU A 44 11.42 -9.70 -6.04
N ALA A 45 10.62 -10.40 -6.84
CA ALA A 45 10.41 -11.84 -6.69
C ALA A 45 11.71 -12.63 -6.80
N ASN A 46 12.56 -12.29 -7.77
CA ASN A 46 13.87 -12.93 -7.96
C ASN A 46 14.81 -12.65 -6.77
N ARG A 47 14.84 -11.41 -6.27
CA ARG A 47 15.60 -11.04 -5.08
C ARG A 47 15.17 -11.87 -3.88
N TRP A 48 13.87 -11.91 -3.56
CA TRP A 48 13.37 -12.65 -2.41
C TRP A 48 13.57 -14.16 -2.52
N ARG A 49 13.52 -14.71 -3.74
CA ARG A 49 13.88 -16.11 -3.99
C ARG A 49 15.37 -16.37 -3.70
N ALA A 50 16.25 -15.48 -4.17
CA ALA A 50 17.69 -15.59 -3.93
C ALA A 50 18.04 -15.46 -2.44
N GLU A 51 17.34 -14.58 -1.72
CA GLU A 51 17.45 -14.41 -0.25
C GLU A 51 16.77 -15.54 0.54
N SER A 52 16.15 -16.52 -0.13
CA SER A 52 15.34 -17.58 0.51
C SER A 52 14.28 -17.02 1.46
N ARG A 53 13.73 -15.84 1.12
CA ARG A 53 12.72 -15.18 1.94
C ARG A 53 11.44 -16.00 1.95
N LYS A 54 10.87 -16.19 3.16
CA LYS A 54 9.66 -16.99 3.34
C LYS A 54 8.54 -16.09 3.85
N PHE A 55 7.33 -16.39 3.39
CA PHE A 55 6.08 -15.84 3.91
C PHE A 55 5.15 -17.00 4.23
N ASP A 56 4.30 -16.81 5.26
CA ASP A 56 3.25 -17.76 5.60
C ASP A 56 1.96 -17.40 4.84
N HIS A 57 1.75 -16.10 4.59
CA HIS A 57 0.57 -15.57 3.89
C HIS A 57 0.94 -14.40 2.99
N ILE A 58 0.25 -14.31 1.84
CA ILE A 58 0.29 -13.17 0.94
C ILE A 58 -1.13 -12.61 0.79
N PHE A 59 -1.33 -11.38 1.27
CA PHE A 59 -2.55 -10.61 1.06
C PHE A 59 -2.36 -9.60 -0.06
N SER A 60 -3.44 -9.32 -0.78
CA SER A 60 -3.44 -8.27 -1.79
C SER A 60 -4.76 -7.51 -1.83
N SER A 61 -4.68 -6.23 -2.19
CA SER A 61 -5.83 -5.53 -2.75
C SER A 61 -6.36 -6.30 -3.97
N PRO A 62 -7.68 -6.38 -4.19
CA PRO A 62 -8.26 -6.97 -5.39
C PRO A 62 -8.01 -6.16 -6.66
N LEU A 63 -7.66 -4.87 -6.57
CA LEU A 63 -7.36 -4.03 -7.73
C LEU A 63 -6.22 -4.64 -8.56
N GLU A 64 -6.42 -4.72 -9.88
CA GLU A 64 -5.58 -5.51 -10.80
C GLU A 64 -4.08 -5.24 -10.60
N ARG A 65 -3.67 -3.97 -10.52
CA ARG A 65 -2.26 -3.59 -10.34
C ARG A 65 -1.59 -4.18 -9.11
N ALA A 66 -2.33 -4.29 -8.00
CA ALA A 66 -1.82 -4.89 -6.76
C ALA A 66 -1.90 -6.42 -6.82
N ARG A 67 -3.02 -6.96 -7.27
CA ARG A 67 -3.25 -8.39 -7.40
C ARG A 67 -2.21 -9.02 -8.33
N VAL A 68 -2.00 -8.47 -9.54
CA VAL A 68 -1.01 -9.00 -10.49
C VAL A 68 0.42 -8.88 -9.94
N THR A 69 0.75 -7.81 -9.21
CA THR A 69 2.05 -7.69 -8.51
C THR A 69 2.23 -8.83 -7.50
N ALA A 70 1.20 -9.11 -6.69
CA ALA A 70 1.22 -10.19 -5.70
C ALA A 70 1.32 -11.57 -6.36
N GLU A 71 0.59 -11.82 -7.45
CA GLU A 71 0.59 -13.07 -8.20
C GLU A 71 1.98 -13.38 -8.80
N ILE A 72 2.67 -12.38 -9.36
CA ILE A 72 4.04 -12.54 -9.88
C ILE A 72 4.99 -12.99 -8.76
N ILE A 73 4.90 -12.36 -7.60
CA ILE A 73 5.74 -12.69 -6.43
C ILE A 73 5.36 -14.07 -5.88
N ALA A 74 4.08 -14.33 -5.70
CA ALA A 74 3.56 -15.59 -5.16
C ALA A 74 3.98 -16.78 -6.02
N LYS A 75 3.91 -16.66 -7.36
CA LYS A 75 4.36 -17.68 -8.31
C LYS A 75 5.85 -18.03 -8.11
N ALA A 76 6.70 -17.04 -7.93
CA ALA A 76 8.14 -17.25 -7.75
C ALA A 76 8.50 -17.86 -6.39
N LEU A 77 7.64 -17.69 -5.39
CA LEU A 77 7.82 -18.21 -4.03
C LEU A 77 6.97 -19.45 -3.73
N HIS A 78 6.21 -19.96 -4.71
CA HIS A 78 5.31 -21.13 -4.59
C HIS A 78 4.23 -20.94 -3.51
N LEU A 79 3.64 -19.74 -3.46
CA LEU A 79 2.57 -19.37 -2.52
C LEU A 79 1.29 -18.99 -3.26
N THR A 80 0.20 -18.88 -2.51
CA THR A 80 -1.10 -18.38 -3.00
C THR A 80 -1.36 -16.96 -2.50
N VAL A 81 -2.20 -16.22 -3.22
CA VAL A 81 -2.62 -14.86 -2.86
C VAL A 81 -4.05 -14.89 -2.33
N GLU A 82 -4.27 -14.31 -1.17
CA GLU A 82 -5.58 -13.99 -0.62
C GLU A 82 -5.90 -12.53 -0.92
N THR A 83 -7.00 -12.25 -1.63
CA THR A 83 -7.43 -10.87 -1.88
C THR A 83 -8.45 -10.41 -0.84
N ASP A 84 -8.30 -9.16 -0.36
CA ASP A 84 -9.24 -8.56 0.57
C ASP A 84 -9.43 -7.07 0.24
N PRO A 85 -10.70 -6.61 0.05
CA PRO A 85 -11.01 -5.20 -0.24
C PRO A 85 -10.48 -4.20 0.79
N ILE A 86 -10.20 -4.63 2.03
CA ILE A 86 -9.63 -3.77 3.07
C ILE A 86 -8.29 -3.16 2.65
N TRP A 87 -7.57 -3.81 1.72
CA TRP A 87 -6.27 -3.37 1.18
C TRP A 87 -6.38 -2.50 -0.07
N MET A 88 -7.59 -2.16 -0.54
CA MET A 88 -7.80 -1.27 -1.69
C MET A 88 -7.25 0.14 -1.42
N GLU A 89 -6.91 0.84 -2.50
CA GLU A 89 -6.54 2.26 -2.43
C GLU A 89 -7.73 3.09 -1.91
N ARG A 90 -7.44 4.33 -1.55
CA ARG A 90 -8.46 5.31 -1.17
C ARG A 90 -9.57 5.35 -2.22
N ASN A 91 -10.80 5.25 -1.76
CA ASN A 91 -11.94 5.64 -2.61
C ASN A 91 -11.92 7.17 -2.75
N ILE A 92 -11.76 7.66 -3.96
CA ILE A 92 -11.73 9.10 -4.25
C ILE A 92 -12.98 9.56 -5.03
N GLY A 93 -14.04 8.73 -5.00
CA GLY A 93 -15.33 9.06 -5.62
C GLY A 93 -15.22 9.28 -7.13
N GLU A 94 -15.97 10.25 -7.63
CA GLU A 94 -16.16 10.55 -9.06
C GLU A 94 -14.88 10.97 -9.83
N VAL A 95 -13.81 11.35 -9.12
CA VAL A 95 -12.54 11.73 -9.78
C VAL A 95 -11.59 10.56 -9.98
N ALA A 96 -12.01 9.34 -9.66
CA ALA A 96 -11.21 8.15 -9.90
C ALA A 96 -10.94 7.98 -11.40
N GLY A 97 -9.66 7.89 -11.75
CA GLY A 97 -9.20 7.78 -13.14
C GLY A 97 -8.91 9.10 -13.84
N MET A 98 -9.24 10.25 -13.27
CA MET A 98 -8.97 11.57 -13.83
C MET A 98 -7.50 11.99 -13.68
N THR A 99 -7.02 12.82 -14.61
CA THR A 99 -5.76 13.55 -14.46
C THR A 99 -5.92 14.71 -13.47
N ALA A 100 -4.80 15.28 -13.00
CA ALA A 100 -4.86 16.45 -12.11
C ALA A 100 -5.57 17.65 -12.78
N GLU A 101 -5.41 17.81 -14.10
CA GLU A 101 -6.06 18.87 -14.87
C GLU A 101 -7.58 18.66 -14.92
N GLU A 102 -8.03 17.46 -15.25
CA GLU A 102 -9.46 17.09 -15.26
C GLU A 102 -10.10 17.29 -13.88
N VAL A 103 -9.39 16.89 -12.81
CA VAL A 103 -9.83 17.12 -11.43
C VAL A 103 -9.96 18.61 -11.11
N ASN A 104 -9.00 19.44 -11.54
CA ASN A 104 -9.06 20.88 -11.30
C ASN A 104 -10.18 21.56 -12.08
N GLN A 105 -10.48 21.11 -13.30
CA GLN A 105 -11.61 21.58 -14.09
C GLN A 105 -12.96 21.17 -13.46
N ARG A 106 -13.03 19.94 -12.95
CA ARG A 106 -14.24 19.40 -12.29
C ARG A 106 -14.51 20.08 -10.96
N LEU A 107 -13.46 20.45 -10.21
CA LEU A 107 -13.51 20.97 -8.84
C LEU A 107 -12.66 22.25 -8.72
N PRO A 108 -13.05 23.36 -9.36
CA PRO A 108 -12.22 24.56 -9.45
C PRO A 108 -12.00 25.28 -8.11
N ASN A 109 -12.84 25.05 -7.12
CA ASN A 109 -12.85 25.76 -5.85
C ASN A 109 -12.57 24.81 -4.67
N ARG A 110 -11.40 24.14 -4.65
CA ARG A 110 -10.98 23.36 -3.49
C ARG A 110 -10.75 24.27 -2.29
N LYS A 111 -11.70 24.21 -1.36
CA LYS A 111 -11.57 24.87 -0.06
C LYS A 111 -10.72 24.02 0.89
N PHE A 112 -10.42 24.57 2.04
CA PHE A 112 -9.84 23.88 3.18
C PHE A 112 -10.52 22.52 3.41
N VAL A 113 -9.71 21.47 3.50
CA VAL A 113 -10.17 20.09 3.70
C VAL A 113 -9.88 19.70 5.14
N THR A 114 -10.91 19.37 5.89
CA THR A 114 -10.74 18.75 7.21
C THR A 114 -10.33 17.29 7.04
N PRO A 115 -9.69 16.63 8.02
CA PRO A 115 -9.35 15.22 7.89
C PRO A 115 -10.58 14.30 7.82
N PHE A 116 -11.77 14.82 8.17
CA PHE A 116 -13.04 14.10 8.14
C PHE A 116 -13.76 14.20 6.78
N SER A 117 -13.42 15.22 6.01
CA SER A 117 -14.06 15.44 4.70
C SER A 117 -13.55 14.43 3.68
N ALA A 118 -14.44 13.96 2.79
CA ALA A 118 -14.00 13.25 1.59
C ALA A 118 -13.01 14.13 0.80
N ILE A 119 -12.10 13.49 0.05
CA ILE A 119 -11.15 14.24 -0.79
C ILE A 119 -11.89 15.02 -1.86
N VAL A 120 -13.00 14.46 -2.34
CA VAL A 120 -13.78 14.97 -3.46
C VAL A 120 -15.25 14.72 -3.24
N GLY A 121 -16.04 15.79 -3.35
CA GLY A 121 -17.50 15.73 -3.23
C GLY A 121 -17.96 15.13 -1.89
N ASP A 122 -19.16 14.59 -1.89
CA ASP A 122 -19.75 13.91 -0.72
C ASP A 122 -19.46 12.40 -0.71
N GLU A 123 -18.84 11.88 -1.77
CA GLU A 123 -18.50 10.47 -1.93
C GLU A 123 -17.00 10.24 -1.82
N GLY A 124 -16.64 9.15 -1.18
CA GLY A 124 -15.25 8.73 -1.04
C GLY A 124 -14.70 8.85 0.38
N GLU A 125 -13.43 8.47 0.54
CA GLU A 125 -12.75 8.45 1.83
C GLU A 125 -11.95 9.72 2.06
N GLY A 126 -12.23 10.43 3.14
CA GLY A 126 -11.32 11.41 3.73
C GLY A 126 -10.12 10.71 4.40
N ASP A 127 -9.16 11.49 4.85
CA ASP A 127 -7.98 10.93 5.54
C ASP A 127 -8.34 10.16 6.80
N TRP A 128 -9.36 10.61 7.55
CA TRP A 128 -9.80 9.94 8.75
C TRP A 128 -10.44 8.58 8.47
N ALA A 129 -11.32 8.49 7.46
CA ALA A 129 -11.94 7.24 7.07
C ALA A 129 -10.89 6.22 6.60
N LEU A 130 -9.94 6.66 5.77
CA LEU A 130 -8.83 5.81 5.31
C LEU A 130 -7.92 5.36 6.47
N TYR A 131 -7.65 6.24 7.43
CA TYR A 131 -6.87 5.92 8.63
C TYR A 131 -7.56 4.85 9.49
N LEU A 132 -8.87 4.98 9.70
CA LEU A 132 -9.65 3.96 10.43
C LEU A 132 -9.62 2.62 9.71
N ARG A 133 -9.78 2.61 8.38
CA ARG A 133 -9.67 1.38 7.56
C ARG A 133 -8.27 0.78 7.64
N ALA A 134 -7.22 1.59 7.62
CA ALA A 134 -5.85 1.13 7.82
C ALA A 134 -5.65 0.47 9.20
N GLY A 135 -6.22 1.06 10.26
CA GLY A 135 -6.24 0.47 11.61
C GLY A 135 -6.98 -0.87 11.66
N GLN A 136 -8.13 -0.97 10.99
CA GLN A 136 -8.89 -2.22 10.87
C GLN A 136 -8.10 -3.29 10.11
N ALA A 137 -7.40 -2.91 9.04
CA ALA A 137 -6.54 -3.81 8.27
C ALA A 137 -5.39 -4.37 9.12
N LEU A 138 -4.75 -3.54 9.92
CA LEU A 138 -3.74 -3.98 10.90
C LEU A 138 -4.35 -4.94 11.93
N GLN A 139 -5.52 -4.60 12.49
CA GLN A 139 -6.21 -5.45 13.45
C GLN A 139 -6.56 -6.82 12.86
N MET A 140 -6.98 -6.87 11.59
CA MET A 140 -7.26 -8.12 10.88
C MET A 140 -6.01 -9.01 10.82
N LEU A 141 -4.84 -8.46 10.50
CA LEU A 141 -3.58 -9.21 10.52
C LEU A 141 -3.24 -9.72 11.92
N LEU A 142 -3.36 -8.86 12.94
CA LEU A 142 -3.00 -9.19 14.33
C LEU A 142 -3.97 -10.16 15.00
N ARG A 143 -5.15 -10.42 14.42
CA ARG A 143 -6.08 -11.49 14.85
C ARG A 143 -5.67 -12.87 14.32
N ARG A 144 -4.80 -12.94 13.32
CA ARG A 144 -4.22 -14.20 12.84
C ARG A 144 -3.07 -14.62 13.76
N LYS A 145 -2.53 -15.80 13.53
CA LYS A 145 -1.36 -16.28 14.28
C LYS A 145 -0.13 -15.43 13.94
N PRO A 146 0.78 -15.17 14.91
CA PRO A 146 2.09 -14.62 14.59
C PRO A 146 2.76 -15.39 13.45
N GLY A 147 3.45 -14.66 12.58
CA GLY A 147 4.05 -15.25 11.37
C GLY A 147 4.57 -14.20 10.40
N LYS A 148 4.91 -14.61 9.19
CA LYS A 148 5.49 -13.79 8.13
C LYS A 148 4.45 -13.45 7.07
N TYR A 149 4.14 -12.18 6.94
CA TYR A 149 3.08 -11.67 6.10
C TYR A 149 3.62 -10.76 5.01
N LEU A 150 3.17 -10.97 3.78
CA LEU A 150 3.29 -10.00 2.70
C LEU A 150 1.92 -9.40 2.41
N VAL A 151 1.86 -8.08 2.36
CA VAL A 151 0.67 -7.32 1.97
C VAL A 151 0.99 -6.46 0.77
N VAL A 152 0.31 -6.69 -0.35
CA VAL A 152 0.47 -5.89 -1.57
C VAL A 152 -0.70 -4.92 -1.70
N SER A 153 -0.40 -3.63 -1.68
CA SER A 153 -1.40 -2.57 -1.63
C SER A 153 -0.92 -1.31 -2.37
N HIS A 154 -1.34 -0.13 -1.92
CA HIS A 154 -1.25 1.14 -2.63
C HIS A 154 -0.62 2.22 -1.75
N GLY A 155 -0.13 3.29 -2.40
CA GLY A 155 0.60 4.34 -1.71
C GLY A 155 -0.20 5.09 -0.66
N GLY A 156 -1.47 5.41 -0.94
CA GLY A 156 -2.33 6.15 -0.02
C GLY A 156 -2.69 5.33 1.21
N LEU A 157 -3.16 4.09 1.02
CA LEU A 157 -3.48 3.23 2.15
C LEU A 157 -2.24 2.89 2.98
N LEU A 158 -1.11 2.54 2.35
CA LEU A 158 0.11 2.20 3.08
C LEU A 158 0.67 3.38 3.88
N ASN A 159 0.51 4.62 3.41
CA ASN A 159 0.83 5.80 4.20
C ASN A 159 -0.01 5.87 5.49
N GLN A 160 -1.32 5.58 5.42
CA GLN A 160 -2.20 5.55 6.59
C GLN A 160 -1.93 4.35 7.51
N VAL A 161 -1.51 3.21 6.96
CA VAL A 161 -1.01 2.07 7.74
C VAL A 161 0.19 2.49 8.58
N MET A 162 1.15 3.19 7.97
CA MET A 162 2.31 3.71 8.72
C MET A 162 1.90 4.74 9.77
N TYR A 163 0.93 5.62 9.47
CA TYR A 163 0.38 6.55 10.46
C TYR A 163 -0.21 5.81 11.67
N ALA A 164 -0.98 4.75 11.42
CA ALA A 164 -1.57 3.94 12.50
C ALA A 164 -0.48 3.23 13.34
N ILE A 165 0.61 2.76 12.70
CA ILE A 165 1.73 2.12 13.39
C ILE A 165 2.49 3.10 14.29
N VAL A 166 2.71 4.33 13.83
CA VAL A 166 3.49 5.35 14.60
C VAL A 166 2.63 6.24 15.48
N GLY A 167 1.29 6.06 15.45
CA GLY A 167 0.38 6.83 16.29
C GLY A 167 0.17 8.28 15.85
N ILE A 168 0.30 8.57 14.55
CA ILE A 168 0.03 9.91 13.99
C ILE A 168 -1.41 9.95 13.49
N ALA A 169 -2.20 10.89 14.02
CA ALA A 169 -3.54 11.16 13.53
C ALA A 169 -3.51 11.98 12.22
N PRO A 170 -4.46 11.77 11.30
CA PRO A 170 -4.58 12.60 10.11
C PRO A 170 -4.76 14.08 10.43
N GLN A 171 -4.07 14.92 9.68
CA GLN A 171 -4.10 16.38 9.83
C GLN A 171 -4.93 17.01 8.71
N ALA A 172 -5.41 18.24 8.97
CA ALA A 172 -6.11 19.02 7.95
C ALA A 172 -5.22 19.31 6.73
N ASN A 173 -5.85 19.47 5.58
CA ASN A 173 -5.18 19.75 4.30
C ASN A 173 -4.06 18.74 3.92
N PHE A 174 -4.17 17.50 4.38
CA PHE A 174 -3.15 16.47 4.17
C PHE A 174 -1.76 16.85 4.68
N SER A 175 -1.71 17.75 5.67
CA SER A 175 -0.48 18.12 6.36
C SER A 175 0.02 16.93 7.21
N GLY A 176 1.31 16.83 7.36
CA GLY A 176 1.94 15.76 8.14
C GLY A 176 3.03 15.03 7.36
N PRO A 177 3.80 14.17 8.04
CA PRO A 177 4.87 13.43 7.38
C PRO A 177 4.30 12.45 6.35
N ARG A 178 5.00 12.26 5.23
CA ARG A 178 4.62 11.26 4.22
C ARG A 178 5.57 10.08 4.26
N PHE A 179 5.03 8.89 4.49
CA PHE A 179 5.72 7.63 4.28
C PHE A 179 5.62 7.29 2.79
N ARG A 180 6.66 7.67 2.04
CA ARG A 180 6.65 7.49 0.59
C ARG A 180 6.92 6.04 0.24
N PHE A 181 6.00 5.42 -0.47
CA PHE A 181 6.18 4.13 -1.12
C PHE A 181 6.30 4.34 -2.64
N ARG A 182 7.46 4.05 -3.22
CA ARG A 182 7.62 3.98 -4.68
C ARG A 182 7.04 2.66 -5.21
N ASN A 183 6.83 2.55 -6.52
CA ASN A 183 6.38 1.29 -7.12
C ASN A 183 7.34 0.15 -6.77
N THR A 184 6.80 -0.97 -6.29
CA THR A 184 7.51 -2.08 -5.66
C THR A 184 8.44 -1.72 -4.50
N GLY A 185 8.32 -0.51 -3.95
CA GLY A 185 8.93 -0.16 -2.67
C GLY A 185 8.16 -0.79 -1.52
N PHE A 186 8.86 -1.29 -0.52
CA PHE A 186 8.24 -1.92 0.63
C PHE A 186 8.76 -1.39 1.97
N ALA A 187 7.90 -1.44 2.97
CA ALA A 187 8.29 -1.30 4.37
C ALA A 187 8.30 -2.69 5.01
N HIS A 188 9.29 -2.93 5.86
CA HIS A 188 9.39 -4.11 6.70
C HIS A 188 9.20 -3.70 8.14
N VAL A 189 8.17 -4.21 8.77
CA VAL A 189 7.84 -3.93 10.17
C VAL A 189 7.70 -5.22 10.96
N THR A 190 8.00 -5.16 12.24
CA THR A 190 7.77 -6.26 13.19
C THR A 190 6.87 -5.78 14.31
N TYR A 191 5.81 -6.53 14.61
CA TYR A 191 5.03 -6.32 15.82
C TYR A 191 5.39 -7.36 16.87
N LEU A 192 5.67 -6.90 18.08
CA LEU A 192 6.06 -7.68 19.25
C LEU A 192 4.88 -7.80 20.22
N PRO A 193 4.07 -8.88 20.19
CA PRO A 193 2.86 -8.98 21.01
C PRO A 193 3.10 -8.86 22.51
N HIS A 194 4.24 -9.40 23.00
CA HIS A 194 4.55 -9.42 24.43
C HIS A 194 4.84 -8.03 25.03
N SER A 195 5.20 -7.06 24.20
CA SER A 195 5.49 -5.68 24.63
C SER A 195 4.61 -4.64 23.94
N HIS A 196 3.68 -5.09 23.08
CA HIS A 196 2.82 -4.24 22.25
C HIS A 196 3.58 -3.19 21.47
N ARG A 197 4.77 -3.55 20.94
CA ARG A 197 5.66 -2.64 20.22
C ARG A 197 5.70 -2.94 18.74
N TRP A 198 5.70 -1.89 17.94
CA TRP A 198 6.08 -1.92 16.55
C TRP A 198 7.56 -1.56 16.38
N GLN A 199 8.21 -2.23 15.46
CA GLN A 199 9.56 -1.91 14.98
C GLN A 199 9.48 -1.67 13.48
N ILE A 200 9.98 -0.54 13.01
CA ILE A 200 10.11 -0.23 11.58
C ILE A 200 11.56 -0.57 11.21
N ASN A 201 11.76 -1.70 10.53
CA ASN A 201 13.08 -2.19 10.19
C ASN A 201 13.62 -1.54 8.92
N VAL A 202 12.72 -1.33 7.94
CA VAL A 202 13.03 -0.75 6.64
C VAL A 202 11.85 0.06 6.16
N LEU A 203 12.10 1.16 5.45
CA LEU A 203 11.09 1.96 4.79
C LEU A 203 11.48 2.20 3.34
N ASN A 204 10.54 1.88 2.41
CA ASN A 204 10.68 2.08 0.98
C ASN A 204 11.94 1.43 0.38
N ASP A 205 12.29 0.21 0.78
CA ASP A 205 13.38 -0.56 0.14
C ASP A 205 12.99 -0.90 -1.31
N ARG A 206 13.88 -0.57 -2.22
CA ARG A 206 13.77 -0.81 -3.66
C ARG A 206 15.09 -1.27 -4.26
N SER A 207 16.00 -1.78 -3.49
CA SER A 207 17.34 -2.19 -3.95
C SER A 207 17.33 -3.30 -5.02
N HIS A 208 16.17 -3.95 -5.24
CA HIS A 208 15.93 -4.87 -6.35
C HIS A 208 15.76 -4.19 -7.71
N TRP A 209 15.61 -2.84 -7.74
CA TRP A 209 15.30 -2.10 -8.96
C TRP A 209 16.21 -0.88 -9.13
N ASN A 210 17.07 -0.94 -10.15
CA ASN A 210 18.03 0.14 -10.48
C ASN A 210 17.53 1.04 -11.63
N GLY A 211 16.33 0.79 -12.17
CA GLY A 211 15.75 1.59 -13.24
C GLY A 211 15.32 2.98 -12.78
N LYS A 212 15.34 3.94 -13.71
CA LYS A 212 14.77 5.28 -13.47
C LYS A 212 13.25 5.16 -13.31
N ASP A 213 12.71 5.81 -12.28
CA ASP A 213 11.27 5.97 -12.09
C ASP A 213 10.86 7.41 -12.34
N LEU A 214 9.58 7.59 -12.63
CA LEU A 214 8.97 8.91 -12.56
C LEU A 214 8.99 9.36 -11.10
N ASP A 215 9.57 10.50 -10.83
CA ASP A 215 9.53 11.13 -9.49
C ASP A 215 8.17 11.81 -9.31
N TRP A 216 7.34 11.22 -8.45
CA TRP A 216 6.07 11.77 -7.99
C TRP A 216 6.23 12.38 -6.61
#